data_44123e40402215a063a582c626e95bbc
#
_entry.id   44123e40402215a063a582c626e95bbc
#
_cell.length_a   1.000
_cell.length_b   1.000
_cell.length_c   1.000
_cell.angle_alpha   90.00
_cell.angle_beta   90.00
_cell.angle_gamma   90.00
#
_symmetry.space_group_name_H-M   'P 1'
#
loop_
_entity.id
_entity.type
_entity.pdbx_description
1 polymer ?
#
loop_
_entity_poly.entity_id
_entity_poly.type
_entity_poly.pdbx_seq_one_letter_code
_entity_poly.pdbx_strand_id
1 'polypeptide(L)'
;MMPMEKVEVLRACCCVTGAGGTTTPEERELLDRLARQIGVGKASLEAMITRGETDPDFFREQFQVLKSDPEQTMTILIEAALSDGQLAAEESAMLREFAGKLEMPAEDFQSLIANVKPS
;
A
#
# COMPACT_ATOMS: atom_id res chain seq x y z
N MET A 1 -10.53 12.43 -6.27
CA MET A 1 -10.44 10.96 -6.37
C MET A 1 -11.79 10.32 -6.09
N MET A 2 -12.21 9.40 -6.94
CA MET A 2 -13.45 8.67 -6.77
C MET A 2 -13.34 7.70 -5.57
N PRO A 3 -14.44 7.43 -4.83
CA PRO A 3 -14.38 6.52 -3.69
C PRO A 3 -13.81 5.14 -4.03
N MET A 4 -14.11 4.59 -5.20
CA MET A 4 -13.60 3.30 -5.61
C MET A 4 -12.08 3.29 -5.75
N GLU A 5 -11.51 4.37 -6.27
CA GLU A 5 -10.05 4.47 -6.40
C GLU A 5 -9.38 4.49 -5.04
N LYS A 6 -10.01 5.14 -4.05
CA LYS A 6 -9.46 5.17 -2.69
C LYS A 6 -9.47 3.78 -2.05
N VAL A 7 -10.53 3.01 -2.29
CA VAL A 7 -10.60 1.65 -1.78
C VAL A 7 -9.51 0.79 -2.42
N GLU A 8 -9.26 0.98 -3.73
CA GLU A 8 -8.21 0.24 -4.41
C GLU A 8 -6.83 0.58 -3.84
N VAL A 9 -6.58 1.85 -3.53
CA VAL A 9 -5.33 2.25 -2.90
C VAL A 9 -5.19 1.61 -1.51
N LEU A 10 -6.27 1.56 -0.74
CA LEU A 10 -6.25 0.90 0.56
C LEU A 10 -5.90 -0.58 0.43
N ARG A 11 -6.48 -1.27 -0.54
CA ARG A 11 -6.16 -2.68 -0.80
C ARG A 11 -4.69 -2.84 -1.15
N ALA A 12 -4.16 -1.96 -2.00
CA ALA A 12 -2.75 -1.99 -2.37
C ALA A 12 -1.85 -1.78 -1.14
N CYS A 13 -2.24 -0.87 -0.24
CA CYS A 13 -1.51 -0.69 1.02
C CYS A 13 -1.47 -1.97 1.83
N CYS A 14 -2.59 -2.70 1.91
CA CYS A 14 -2.63 -3.97 2.63
C CYS A 14 -1.71 -5.01 1.99
N CYS A 15 -1.57 -5.00 0.67
CA CYS A 15 -0.63 -5.89 0.00
C CYS A 15 0.82 -5.57 0.39
N VAL A 16 1.16 -4.29 0.45
CA VAL A 16 2.52 -3.87 0.79
C VAL A 16 2.82 -4.20 2.26
N THR A 17 1.96 -3.79 3.18
CA THR A 17 2.20 -4.00 4.60
C THR A 17 2.16 -5.47 4.98
N GLY A 18 1.40 -6.28 4.26
CA GLY A 18 1.30 -7.71 4.51
C GLY A 18 2.32 -8.56 3.77
N ALA A 19 3.21 -7.94 2.96
CA ALA A 19 4.12 -8.67 2.08
C ALA A 19 5.05 -9.64 2.83
N GLY A 20 5.43 -9.31 4.06
CA GLY A 20 6.25 -10.19 4.89
C GLY A 20 5.45 -11.21 5.69
N GLY A 21 4.14 -11.27 5.50
CA GLY A 21 3.27 -12.20 6.20
C GLY A 21 2.66 -11.64 7.48
N THR A 22 3.07 -10.46 7.92
CA THR A 22 2.60 -9.85 9.15
C THR A 22 2.47 -8.34 8.99
N THR A 23 1.36 -7.77 9.41
CA THR A 23 1.14 -6.33 9.44
C THR A 23 1.40 -5.84 10.86
N THR A 24 2.32 -4.90 11.03
CA THR A 24 2.69 -4.38 12.34
C THR A 24 1.56 -3.54 12.95
N PRO A 25 1.56 -3.34 14.29
CA PRO A 25 0.56 -2.46 14.92
C PRO A 25 0.55 -1.03 14.35
N GLU A 26 1.72 -0.48 14.05
CA GLU A 26 1.84 0.87 13.48
C GLU A 26 1.24 0.91 12.07
N GLU A 27 1.46 -0.12 11.28
CA GLU A 27 0.87 -0.24 9.95
C GLU A 27 -0.65 -0.38 10.04
N ARG A 28 -1.13 -1.19 10.98
CA ARG A 28 -2.57 -1.35 11.20
C ARG A 28 -3.23 -0.03 11.58
N GLU A 29 -2.57 0.77 12.40
CA GLU A 29 -3.10 2.07 12.81
C GLU A 29 -3.23 3.01 11.62
N LEU A 30 -2.22 3.05 10.75
CA LEU A 30 -2.30 3.86 9.54
C LEU A 30 -3.40 3.38 8.61
N LEU A 31 -3.51 2.07 8.41
CA LEU A 31 -4.56 1.49 7.56
C LEU A 31 -5.95 1.80 8.11
N ASP A 32 -6.09 1.75 9.43
CA ASP A 32 -7.36 2.07 10.08
C ASP A 32 -7.76 3.53 9.83
N ARG A 33 -6.80 4.45 9.92
CA ARG A 33 -7.06 5.86 9.64
C ARG A 33 -7.47 6.07 8.18
N LEU A 34 -6.76 5.43 7.25
CA LEU A 34 -7.10 5.53 5.83
C LEU A 34 -8.50 4.99 5.56
N ALA A 35 -8.83 3.84 6.17
CA ALA A 35 -10.14 3.23 6.00
C ALA A 35 -11.25 4.15 6.50
N ARG A 36 -11.05 4.78 7.65
CA ARG A 36 -12.04 5.72 8.19
C ARG A 36 -12.24 6.91 7.27
N GLN A 37 -11.17 7.43 6.70
CA GLN A 37 -11.24 8.59 5.81
C GLN A 37 -12.08 8.31 4.57
N ILE A 38 -12.08 7.07 4.09
CA ILE A 38 -12.79 6.71 2.86
C ILE A 38 -14.08 5.93 3.12
N GLY A 39 -14.43 5.73 4.38
CA GLY A 39 -15.69 5.09 4.73
C GLY A 39 -15.70 3.57 4.67
N VAL A 40 -14.54 2.94 4.79
CA VAL A 40 -14.43 1.47 4.83
C VAL A 40 -14.60 0.99 6.27
N GLY A 41 -15.50 0.05 6.48
CA GLY A 41 -15.77 -0.49 7.80
C GLY A 41 -14.66 -1.38 8.32
N LYS A 42 -14.62 -1.55 9.64
CA LYS A 42 -13.56 -2.30 10.30
C LYS A 42 -13.50 -3.76 9.83
N ALA A 43 -14.64 -4.41 9.67
CA ALA A 43 -14.68 -5.81 9.22
C ALA A 43 -14.11 -5.96 7.81
N SER A 44 -14.43 -5.00 6.92
CA SER A 44 -13.90 -5.01 5.56
C SER A 44 -12.38 -4.78 5.57
N LEU A 45 -11.91 -3.87 6.41
CA LEU A 45 -10.47 -3.61 6.54
C LEU A 45 -9.74 -4.85 7.04
N GLU A 46 -10.26 -5.52 8.06
CA GLU A 46 -9.63 -6.73 8.58
C GLU A 46 -9.54 -7.82 7.52
N ALA A 47 -10.57 -7.96 6.69
CA ALA A 47 -10.53 -8.92 5.58
C ALA A 47 -9.44 -8.57 4.58
N MET A 48 -9.28 -7.27 4.26
CA MET A 48 -8.22 -6.82 3.34
C MET A 48 -6.84 -7.09 3.92
N ILE A 49 -6.64 -6.82 5.20
CA ILE A 49 -5.36 -7.06 5.86
C ILE A 49 -5.01 -8.55 5.81
N THR A 50 -5.97 -9.40 6.14
CA THR A 50 -5.76 -10.85 6.11
C THR A 50 -5.40 -11.32 4.71
N ARG A 51 -6.08 -10.84 3.69
CA ARG A 51 -5.77 -11.21 2.31
C ARG A 51 -4.40 -10.71 1.89
N GLY A 52 -4.02 -9.51 2.31
CA GLY A 52 -2.70 -8.97 2.02
C GLY A 52 -1.58 -9.81 2.63
N GLU A 53 -1.85 -10.42 3.79
CA GLU A 53 -0.87 -11.26 4.48
C GLU A 53 -0.80 -12.69 3.94
N THR A 54 -1.90 -13.22 3.39
CA THR A 54 -2.01 -14.64 3.12
C THR A 54 -2.33 -15.02 1.67
N ASP A 55 -2.82 -14.09 0.85
CA ASP A 55 -3.32 -14.41 -0.49
C ASP A 55 -2.49 -13.72 -1.57
N PRO A 56 -1.61 -14.44 -2.28
CA PRO A 56 -0.79 -13.84 -3.33
C PRO A 56 -1.61 -13.32 -4.52
N ASP A 57 -2.80 -13.85 -4.74
CA ASP A 57 -3.65 -13.38 -5.84
C ASP A 57 -4.25 -12.02 -5.56
N PHE A 58 -4.37 -11.64 -4.30
CA PHE A 58 -4.89 -10.33 -3.93
C PHE A 58 -4.03 -9.21 -4.52
N PHE A 59 -2.73 -9.38 -4.50
CA PHE A 59 -1.79 -8.45 -5.10
C PHE A 59 -2.06 -8.27 -6.62
N ARG A 60 -2.28 -9.37 -7.32
CA ARG A 60 -2.52 -9.33 -8.76
C ARG A 60 -3.79 -8.57 -9.13
N GLU A 61 -4.82 -8.68 -8.32
CA GLU A 61 -6.09 -8.00 -8.55
C GLU A 61 -5.95 -6.49 -8.59
N GLN A 62 -4.98 -5.94 -7.85
CA GLN A 62 -4.85 -4.49 -7.71
C GLN A 62 -4.32 -3.81 -8.98
N PHE A 63 -3.56 -4.52 -9.80
CA PHE A 63 -2.95 -3.92 -10.97
C PHE A 63 -3.93 -3.56 -12.08
N GLN A 64 -5.15 -4.11 -12.01
CA GLN A 64 -6.14 -3.85 -13.05
C GLN A 64 -6.79 -2.49 -12.92
N VAL A 65 -6.69 -1.87 -11.76
CA VAL A 65 -7.46 -0.67 -11.45
C VAL A 65 -6.63 0.52 -10.94
N LEU A 66 -5.37 0.33 -10.59
CA LEU A 66 -4.51 1.40 -10.08
C LEU A 66 -3.87 2.17 -11.24
N LYS A 67 -4.60 3.07 -11.89
CA LYS A 67 -4.08 3.77 -13.06
C LYS A 67 -4.13 5.29 -12.96
N SER A 68 -4.81 5.87 -11.99
CA SER A 68 -5.12 7.29 -12.04
C SER A 68 -4.02 8.17 -11.55
N ASP A 69 -3.29 8.02 -10.58
CA ASP A 69 -2.23 8.94 -10.13
C ASP A 69 -1.08 8.12 -9.54
N PRO A 70 -0.14 7.69 -10.39
CA PRO A 70 0.93 6.81 -9.93
C PRO A 70 1.76 7.43 -8.80
N GLU A 71 2.06 8.72 -8.89
CA GLU A 71 2.88 9.37 -7.88
C GLU A 71 2.19 9.42 -6.53
N GLN A 72 0.93 9.85 -6.51
CA GLN A 72 0.16 9.92 -5.27
C GLN A 72 -0.06 8.52 -4.69
N THR A 73 -0.40 7.56 -5.56
CA THR A 73 -0.61 6.18 -5.14
C THR A 73 0.66 5.62 -4.49
N MET A 74 1.80 5.77 -5.15
CA MET A 74 3.05 5.25 -4.61
C MET A 74 3.45 5.96 -3.31
N THR A 75 3.18 7.26 -3.20
CA THR A 75 3.45 8.00 -1.96
C THR A 75 2.68 7.38 -0.80
N ILE A 76 1.40 7.09 -0.98
CA ILE A 76 0.58 6.48 0.07
C ILE A 76 1.09 5.08 0.42
N LEU A 77 1.46 4.28 -0.59
CA LEU A 77 1.98 2.93 -0.36
C LEU A 77 3.30 2.96 0.42
N ILE A 78 4.17 3.91 0.08
CA ILE A 78 5.45 4.05 0.76
C ILE A 78 5.24 4.50 2.21
N GLU A 79 4.33 5.46 2.43
CA GLU A 79 4.00 5.90 3.79
C GLU A 79 3.50 4.73 4.64
N ALA A 80 2.65 3.89 4.07
CA ALA A 80 2.14 2.72 4.79
C ALA A 80 3.27 1.77 5.16
N ALA A 81 4.18 1.50 4.22
CA ALA A 81 5.30 0.59 4.46
C ALA A 81 6.28 1.13 5.49
N LEU A 82 6.45 2.45 5.55
CA LEU A 82 7.40 3.08 6.47
C LEU A 82 6.77 3.50 7.80
N SER A 83 5.51 3.21 8.03
CA SER A 83 4.80 3.69 9.22
C SER A 83 5.36 3.18 10.54
N ASP A 84 6.06 2.06 10.52
CA ASP A 84 6.72 1.54 11.72
C ASP A 84 8.21 1.92 11.79
N GLY A 85 8.67 2.79 10.89
CA GLY A 85 10.05 3.24 10.86
C GLY A 85 11.01 2.30 10.14
N GLN A 86 10.52 1.19 9.61
CA GLN A 86 11.36 0.20 8.93
C GLN A 86 10.73 -0.22 7.62
N LEU A 87 11.58 -0.53 6.63
CA LEU A 87 11.13 -1.04 5.34
C LEU A 87 11.69 -2.44 5.16
N ALA A 88 10.85 -3.45 5.36
CA ALA A 88 11.25 -4.83 5.19
C ALA A 88 11.58 -5.12 3.72
N ALA A 89 12.42 -6.12 3.49
CA ALA A 89 12.82 -6.50 2.12
C ALA A 89 11.62 -6.88 1.28
N GLU A 90 10.67 -7.62 1.84
CA GLU A 90 9.46 -8.04 1.15
C GLU A 90 8.57 -6.85 0.79
N GLU A 91 8.48 -5.87 1.68
CA GLU A 91 7.72 -4.65 1.41
C GLU A 91 8.36 -3.83 0.31
N SER A 92 9.69 -3.71 0.34
CA SER A 92 10.44 -3.00 -0.69
C SER A 92 10.23 -3.65 -2.06
N ALA A 93 10.28 -4.99 -2.12
CA ALA A 93 10.05 -5.72 -3.36
C ALA A 93 8.63 -5.47 -3.88
N MET A 94 7.64 -5.49 -3.00
CA MET A 94 6.25 -5.25 -3.38
C MET A 94 6.06 -3.82 -3.91
N LEU A 95 6.69 -2.84 -3.27
CA LEU A 95 6.63 -1.46 -3.74
C LEU A 95 7.21 -1.31 -5.14
N ARG A 96 8.32 -1.98 -5.42
CA ARG A 96 8.93 -1.97 -6.75
C ARG A 96 8.01 -2.59 -7.80
N GLU A 97 7.32 -3.67 -7.43
CA GLU A 97 6.37 -4.30 -8.34
C GLU A 97 5.23 -3.35 -8.67
N PHE A 98 4.67 -2.66 -7.67
CA PHE A 98 3.64 -1.66 -7.91
C PHE A 98 4.15 -0.53 -8.80
N ALA A 99 5.34 -0.01 -8.51
CA ALA A 99 5.92 1.06 -9.31
C ALA A 99 6.09 0.64 -10.77
N GLY A 100 6.55 -0.59 -11.01
CA GLY A 100 6.69 -1.12 -12.35
C GLY A 100 5.36 -1.23 -13.09
N LYS A 101 4.33 -1.69 -12.40
CA LYS A 101 3.00 -1.82 -13.00
C LYS A 101 2.35 -0.47 -13.27
N LEU A 102 2.70 0.54 -12.49
CA LEU A 102 2.23 1.92 -12.71
C LEU A 102 3.11 2.66 -13.71
N GLU A 103 4.10 1.98 -14.27
CA GLU A 103 5.04 2.54 -15.25
C GLU A 103 5.84 3.72 -14.71
N MET A 104 6.14 3.69 -13.41
CA MET A 104 6.95 4.71 -12.76
C MET A 104 8.42 4.43 -12.98
N PRO A 105 9.22 5.39 -13.51
CA PRO A 105 10.66 5.20 -13.64
C PRO A 105 11.34 4.94 -12.30
N ALA A 106 12.41 4.14 -12.31
CA ALA A 106 13.14 3.81 -11.09
C ALA A 106 13.65 5.05 -10.36
N GLU A 107 14.06 6.07 -11.11
CA GLU A 107 14.53 7.33 -10.52
C GLU A 107 13.44 8.03 -9.73
N ASP A 108 12.22 8.05 -10.28
CA ASP A 108 11.08 8.67 -9.60
C ASP A 108 10.72 7.90 -8.33
N PHE A 109 10.75 6.57 -8.41
CA PHE A 109 10.49 5.73 -7.24
C PHE A 109 11.51 5.98 -6.13
N GLN A 110 12.80 6.05 -6.47
CA GLN A 110 13.84 6.32 -5.48
C GLN A 110 13.67 7.69 -4.86
N SER A 111 13.29 8.69 -5.66
CA SER A 111 13.04 10.04 -5.15
C SER A 111 11.87 10.05 -4.17
N LEU A 112 10.81 9.32 -4.47
CA LEU A 112 9.66 9.23 -3.57
C LEU A 112 10.04 8.58 -2.24
N ILE A 113 10.81 7.49 -2.27
CA ILE A 113 11.26 6.85 -1.04
C ILE A 113 12.10 7.82 -0.21
N ALA A 114 12.99 8.57 -0.84
CA ALA A 114 13.84 9.54 -0.14
C ALA A 114 13.00 10.65 0.50
N ASN A 115 11.90 11.05 -0.13
CA ASN A 115 11.06 12.15 0.36
C ASN A 115 10.05 11.69 1.41
N VAL A 116 9.66 10.42 1.40
CA VAL A 116 8.67 9.88 2.33
C VAL A 116 9.40 9.10 3.42
N LYS A 117 10.23 9.77 4.18
CA LYS A 117 10.91 9.13 5.31
C LYS A 117 10.11 9.34 6.58
N PRO A 118 10.05 8.33 7.47
CA PRO A 118 9.46 8.54 8.78
C PRO A 118 10.30 9.57 9.54
N SER A 119 9.63 10.48 10.17
CA SER A 119 10.30 11.52 10.95
C SER A 119 10.78 10.99 12.29
#